data_5db760920995213b68368e273a358853
#
_entry.id   5db760920995213b68368e273a358853
#
_cell.length_a   1.000
_cell.length_b   1.000
_cell.length_c   1.000
_cell.angle_alpha   90.00
_cell.angle_beta   90.00
_cell.angle_gamma   90.00
#
_symmetry.space_group_name_H-M   'P 1'
#
loop_
_entity.id
_entity.type
_entity.pdbx_description
1 polymer ?
#
loop_
_entity_poly.entity_id
_entity_poly.type
_entity_poly.pdbx_seq_one_letter_code
_entity_poly.pdbx_strand_id
1 'polypeptide(L)'
;MLAGSPEYLFTALTPDLVVKYWNDLEPHISKALPYGGDELTTTGILKGILNETVQCFVILNKDNSIETVFTTQILEFENYKALQFLTCGGKIQDVEEWGKNNIYFEKYARENGCKSLRLVGRKGWERFLTKIKSSSGTAYEPLYSTFEMELK
;
A
#
# COMPACT_ATOMS: atom_id res chain seq x y z
N MET A 1 -1.59 15.84 -16.23
CA MET A 1 -0.62 16.10 -15.16
C MET A 1 -1.13 15.52 -13.86
N LEU A 2 -0.28 14.83 -13.16
CA LEU A 2 -0.67 14.24 -11.89
C LEU A 2 -0.80 15.31 -10.81
N ALA A 3 -1.83 15.18 -10.00
CA ALA A 3 -1.98 16.02 -8.84
C ALA A 3 -0.91 15.58 -7.83
N GLY A 4 0.04 16.41 -7.55
CA GLY A 4 1.15 16.13 -6.67
C GLY A 4 2.34 16.93 -7.06
N SER A 5 3.48 16.66 -6.46
CA SER A 5 4.70 17.34 -6.80
C SER A 5 5.08 17.02 -8.26
N PRO A 6 5.47 18.03 -9.08
CA PRO A 6 5.97 17.74 -10.42
C PRO A 6 7.25 16.91 -10.41
N GLU A 7 7.84 16.70 -9.25
CA GLU A 7 9.04 15.89 -9.09
C GLU A 7 8.76 14.41 -8.92
N TYR A 8 7.50 14.03 -8.63
CA TYR A 8 7.13 12.65 -8.35
C TYR A 8 5.96 12.21 -9.21
N LEU A 9 6.04 10.99 -9.69
CA LEU A 9 5.00 10.36 -10.47
C LEU A 9 4.46 9.15 -9.73
N PHE A 10 3.18 9.18 -9.37
CA PHE A 10 2.48 8.04 -8.81
C PHE A 10 1.87 7.22 -9.94
N THR A 11 2.15 5.94 -10.00
CA THR A 11 1.62 5.10 -11.06
C THR A 11 1.32 3.68 -10.59
N ALA A 12 0.27 3.10 -11.15
CA ALA A 12 -0.05 1.69 -10.98
C ALA A 12 0.72 0.88 -12.01
N LEU A 13 1.24 -0.27 -11.63
CA LEU A 13 1.95 -1.16 -12.53
C LEU A 13 1.09 -2.34 -12.92
N THR A 14 1.04 -2.64 -14.21
CA THR A 14 0.45 -3.88 -14.71
C THR A 14 1.33 -5.06 -14.30
N PRO A 15 0.80 -6.29 -14.27
CA PRO A 15 1.63 -7.47 -13.99
C PRO A 15 2.86 -7.58 -14.89
N ASP A 16 2.72 -7.25 -16.17
CA ASP A 16 3.85 -7.29 -17.11
C ASP A 16 4.96 -6.34 -16.71
N LEU A 17 4.61 -5.12 -16.28
CA LEU A 17 5.59 -4.14 -15.83
C LEU A 17 6.24 -4.56 -14.51
N VAL A 18 5.48 -5.20 -13.62
CA VAL A 18 6.02 -5.73 -12.37
C VAL A 18 7.09 -6.79 -12.67
N VAL A 19 6.82 -7.70 -13.59
CA VAL A 19 7.79 -8.72 -13.98
C VAL A 19 9.04 -8.08 -14.57
N LYS A 20 8.84 -7.10 -15.47
CA LYS A 20 9.94 -6.41 -16.12
C LYS A 20 10.87 -5.71 -15.14
N TYR A 21 10.31 -5.08 -14.12
CA TYR A 21 11.08 -4.30 -13.15
C TYR A 21 11.22 -4.99 -11.79
N TRP A 22 10.99 -6.30 -11.73
CA TRP A 22 10.98 -7.03 -10.47
C TRP A 22 12.28 -6.87 -9.66
N ASN A 23 13.43 -6.86 -10.35
CA ASN A 23 14.71 -6.69 -9.66
C ASN A 23 14.83 -5.34 -8.94
N ASP A 24 14.12 -4.33 -9.43
CA ASP A 24 14.12 -3.00 -8.81
C ASP A 24 13.03 -2.88 -7.75
N LEU A 25 11.94 -3.64 -7.87
CA LEU A 25 10.80 -3.59 -6.97
C LEU A 25 11.00 -4.46 -5.73
N GLU A 26 11.54 -5.66 -5.92
CA GLU A 26 11.66 -6.67 -4.87
C GLU A 26 12.39 -6.17 -3.61
N PRO A 27 13.50 -5.44 -3.70
CA PRO A 27 14.17 -4.95 -2.49
C PRO A 27 13.30 -4.06 -1.62
N HIS A 28 12.47 -3.21 -2.22
CA HIS A 28 11.55 -2.36 -1.47
C HIS A 28 10.46 -3.18 -0.79
N ILE A 29 9.94 -4.18 -1.47
CA ILE A 29 8.93 -5.08 -0.91
C ILE A 29 9.52 -5.92 0.21
N SER A 30 10.69 -6.47 0.00
CA SER A 30 11.40 -7.30 0.99
C SER A 30 11.66 -6.55 2.29
N LYS A 31 12.06 -5.29 2.20
CA LYS A 31 12.33 -4.47 3.38
C LYS A 31 11.08 -4.21 4.22
N ALA A 32 9.91 -4.22 3.62
CA ALA A 32 8.66 -4.00 4.33
C ALA A 32 8.13 -5.26 5.01
N LEU A 33 8.52 -6.45 4.54
CA LEU A 33 8.00 -7.72 5.03
C LEU A 33 8.34 -8.07 6.49
N PRO A 34 9.55 -7.77 7.00
CA PRO A 34 9.88 -8.13 8.37
C PRO A 34 8.89 -7.61 9.42
N TYR A 35 8.15 -6.58 9.05
CA TYR A 35 7.15 -6.01 9.95
C TYR A 35 5.82 -6.76 9.92
N GLY A 36 5.59 -7.57 8.88
CA GLY A 36 4.42 -8.43 8.77
C GLY A 36 4.66 -9.86 9.26
N GLY A 37 5.86 -10.18 9.76
CA GLY A 37 6.20 -11.52 10.20
C GLY A 37 6.29 -12.51 9.05
N ASP A 38 5.88 -13.76 9.31
CA ASP A 38 5.92 -14.84 8.33
C ASP A 38 4.65 -14.93 7.47
N GLU A 39 3.73 -14.00 7.67
CA GLU A 39 2.44 -14.04 6.96
C GLU A 39 2.56 -13.79 5.47
N LEU A 40 3.56 -13.00 5.07
CA LEU A 40 3.76 -12.62 3.68
C LEU A 40 5.21 -12.88 3.24
N THR A 41 5.38 -13.26 1.98
CA THR A 41 6.70 -13.40 1.36
C THR A 41 6.71 -12.63 0.05
N THR A 42 7.91 -12.26 -0.45
CA THR A 42 8.03 -11.60 -1.75
C THR A 42 7.50 -12.48 -2.88
N THR A 43 7.76 -13.78 -2.79
CA THR A 43 7.24 -14.74 -3.77
C THR A 43 5.71 -14.79 -3.76
N GLY A 44 5.11 -14.79 -2.58
CA GLY A 44 3.65 -14.78 -2.44
C GLY A 44 3.03 -13.52 -3.00
N ILE A 45 3.67 -12.37 -2.76
CA ILE A 45 3.21 -11.10 -3.31
C ILE A 45 3.32 -11.11 -4.84
N LEU A 46 4.43 -11.58 -5.39
CA LEU A 46 4.58 -11.69 -6.84
C LEU A 46 3.51 -12.59 -7.45
N LYS A 47 3.24 -13.74 -6.85
CA LYS A 47 2.16 -14.62 -7.30
C LYS A 47 0.81 -13.93 -7.29
N GLY A 48 0.53 -13.17 -6.23
CA GLY A 48 -0.70 -12.41 -6.14
C GLY A 48 -0.82 -11.35 -7.23
N ILE A 49 0.28 -10.69 -7.56
CA ILE A 49 0.30 -9.71 -8.65
C ILE A 49 0.03 -10.38 -10.00
N LEU A 50 0.66 -11.52 -10.25
CA LEU A 50 0.46 -12.27 -11.48
C LEU A 50 -0.96 -12.81 -11.62
N ASN A 51 -1.60 -13.14 -10.50
CA ASN A 51 -3.00 -13.60 -10.46
C ASN A 51 -3.98 -12.44 -10.38
N GLU A 52 -3.50 -11.20 -10.35
CA GLU A 52 -4.30 -9.99 -10.26
C GLU A 52 -5.12 -9.89 -8.95
N THR A 53 -4.69 -10.58 -7.90
CA THR A 53 -5.27 -10.46 -6.56
C THR A 53 -4.53 -9.43 -5.70
N VAL A 54 -3.32 -9.06 -6.09
CA VAL A 54 -2.50 -8.04 -5.44
C VAL A 54 -2.17 -6.98 -6.48
N GLN A 55 -2.25 -5.72 -6.07
CA GLN A 55 -1.91 -4.59 -6.92
C GLN A 55 -0.55 -4.02 -6.51
N CYS A 56 0.15 -3.43 -7.46
CA CYS A 56 1.43 -2.78 -7.22
C CYS A 56 1.40 -1.35 -7.73
N PHE A 57 1.82 -0.43 -6.87
CA PHE A 57 1.91 0.99 -7.20
C PHE A 57 3.31 1.47 -6.86
N VAL A 58 3.81 2.41 -7.63
CA VAL A 58 5.12 2.99 -7.38
C VAL A 58 5.06 4.51 -7.40
N ILE A 59 5.98 5.11 -6.67
CA ILE A 59 6.26 6.53 -6.81
C ILE A 59 7.64 6.62 -7.44
N LEU A 60 7.70 7.30 -8.58
CA LEU A 60 8.94 7.55 -9.30
C LEU A 60 9.35 9.00 -9.07
N ASN A 61 10.65 9.23 -8.93
CA ASN A 61 11.16 10.60 -8.92
C ASN A 61 11.37 11.10 -10.35
N LYS A 62 11.81 12.35 -10.48
CA LYS A 62 12.01 12.97 -11.80
C LYS A 62 13.05 12.25 -12.68
N ASP A 63 13.91 11.44 -12.08
CA ASP A 63 14.90 10.65 -12.82
C ASP A 63 14.36 9.27 -13.21
N ASN A 64 13.07 9.02 -12.98
CA ASN A 64 12.40 7.76 -13.20
C ASN A 64 12.92 6.62 -12.30
N SER A 65 13.59 6.93 -11.20
CA SER A 65 13.98 5.93 -10.24
C SER A 65 12.84 5.71 -9.23
N ILE A 66 12.78 4.50 -8.69
CA ILE A 66 11.73 4.10 -7.76
C ILE A 66 12.02 4.64 -6.38
N GLU A 67 11.13 5.51 -5.87
CA GLU A 67 11.22 6.04 -4.50
C GLU A 67 10.49 5.14 -3.51
N THR A 68 9.29 4.72 -3.87
CA THR A 68 8.43 3.94 -2.98
C THR A 68 7.65 2.91 -3.77
N VAL A 69 7.46 1.74 -3.17
CA VAL A 69 6.64 0.67 -3.73
C VAL A 69 5.55 0.33 -2.73
N PHE A 70 4.30 0.34 -3.20
CA PHE A 70 3.14 -0.08 -2.41
C PHE A 70 2.57 -1.35 -3.02
N THR A 71 2.20 -2.29 -2.19
CA THR A 71 1.37 -3.42 -2.63
C THR A 71 0.09 -3.42 -1.82
N THR A 72 -1.01 -3.72 -2.50
CA THR A 72 -2.34 -3.66 -1.93
C THR A 72 -3.14 -4.90 -2.31
N GLN A 73 -4.21 -5.13 -1.60
CA GLN A 73 -5.12 -6.23 -1.88
C GLN A 73 -6.54 -5.77 -1.59
N ILE A 74 -7.48 -6.15 -2.45
CA ILE A 74 -8.89 -5.88 -2.20
C ILE A 74 -9.44 -7.03 -1.38
N LEU A 75 -9.94 -6.72 -0.19
CA LEU A 75 -10.57 -7.68 0.70
C LEU A 75 -12.09 -7.58 0.55
N GLU A 76 -12.73 -8.71 0.36
CA GLU A 76 -14.18 -8.79 0.31
C GLU A 76 -14.71 -9.37 1.61
N PHE A 77 -15.46 -8.53 2.33
CA PHE A 77 -16.19 -8.97 3.53
C PHE A 77 -17.67 -9.16 3.16
N GLU A 78 -18.47 -9.70 4.05
CA GLU A 78 -19.88 -9.92 3.77
C GLU A 78 -20.62 -8.66 3.32
N ASN A 79 -20.33 -7.53 3.97
CA ASN A 79 -21.09 -6.29 3.75
C ASN A 79 -20.33 -5.19 3.03
N TYR A 80 -19.04 -5.35 2.80
CA TYR A 80 -18.25 -4.32 2.13
C TYR A 80 -16.92 -4.85 1.65
N LYS A 81 -16.26 -4.05 0.80
CA LYS A 81 -14.89 -4.28 0.35
C LYS A 81 -13.97 -3.22 0.93
N ALA A 82 -12.73 -3.60 1.16
CA ALA A 82 -11.69 -2.69 1.61
C ALA A 82 -10.43 -2.89 0.77
N LEU A 83 -9.71 -1.80 0.51
CA LEU A 83 -8.38 -1.87 -0.08
C LEU A 83 -7.37 -1.89 1.07
N GLN A 84 -6.66 -2.99 1.21
CA GLN A 84 -5.67 -3.15 2.27
C GLN A 84 -4.26 -3.00 1.75
N PHE A 85 -3.48 -2.16 2.41
CA PHE A 85 -2.05 -2.08 2.14
C PHE A 85 -1.36 -3.30 2.72
N LEU A 86 -0.59 -4.01 1.89
CA LEU A 86 0.20 -5.16 2.32
C LEU A 86 1.61 -4.73 2.66
N THR A 87 2.23 -3.96 1.78
CA THR A 87 3.57 -3.41 2.02
C THR A 87 3.65 -1.97 1.55
N CYS A 88 4.47 -1.20 2.25
CA CYS A 88 4.84 0.16 1.87
C CYS A 88 6.34 0.27 2.13
N GLY A 89 7.13 0.13 1.07
CA GLY A 89 8.58 0.08 1.17
C GLY A 89 9.25 1.18 0.36
N GLY A 90 10.30 1.75 0.92
CA GLY A 90 11.05 2.81 0.28
C GLY A 90 11.21 4.00 1.19
N LYS A 91 11.35 5.17 0.59
CA LYS A 91 11.53 6.41 1.34
C LYS A 91 10.27 6.74 2.14
N ILE A 92 10.45 6.96 3.44
CA ILE A 92 9.34 7.34 4.31
C ILE A 92 8.91 8.75 3.96
N GLN A 93 7.62 8.90 3.70
CA GLN A 93 7.02 10.19 3.39
C GLN A 93 6.47 10.81 4.68
N ASP A 94 6.41 12.13 4.71
CA ASP A 94 5.76 12.82 5.81
C ASP A 94 4.24 12.74 5.67
N VAL A 95 3.53 13.25 6.67
CA VAL A 95 2.06 13.23 6.71
C VAL A 95 1.46 13.93 5.49
N GLU A 96 2.06 15.04 5.09
CA GLU A 96 1.56 15.84 3.96
C GLU A 96 1.67 15.07 2.65
N GLU A 97 2.83 14.46 2.39
CA GLU A 97 3.02 13.66 1.17
C GLU A 97 2.14 12.41 1.15
N TRP A 98 2.03 11.74 2.29
CA TRP A 98 1.14 10.59 2.40
C TRP A 98 -0.31 10.99 2.09
N GLY A 99 -0.75 12.15 2.61
CA GLY A 99 -2.09 12.66 2.35
C GLY A 99 -2.35 12.88 0.87
N LYS A 100 -1.37 13.39 0.13
CA LYS A 100 -1.48 13.55 -1.31
C LYS A 100 -1.61 12.21 -2.03
N ASN A 101 -0.81 11.24 -1.63
CA ASN A 101 -0.84 9.90 -2.23
C ASN A 101 -2.10 9.13 -1.83
N ASN A 102 -2.60 9.37 -0.63
CA ASN A 102 -3.81 8.75 -0.14
C ASN A 102 -4.99 9.00 -1.08
N ILE A 103 -5.04 10.18 -1.69
CA ILE A 103 -6.10 10.54 -2.65
C ILE A 103 -6.13 9.58 -3.83
N TYR A 104 -4.98 9.16 -4.34
CA TYR A 104 -4.92 8.19 -5.44
C TYR A 104 -5.45 6.83 -5.03
N PHE A 105 -5.09 6.37 -3.83
CA PHE A 105 -5.59 5.10 -3.31
C PHE A 105 -7.09 5.17 -3.02
N GLU A 106 -7.58 6.30 -2.53
CA GLU A 106 -9.02 6.51 -2.33
C GLU A 106 -9.78 6.39 -3.66
N LYS A 107 -9.26 7.02 -4.70
CA LYS A 107 -9.87 6.95 -6.03
C LYS A 107 -9.88 5.53 -6.56
N TYR A 108 -8.75 4.84 -6.49
CA TYR A 108 -8.64 3.46 -6.93
C TYR A 108 -9.61 2.56 -6.15
N ALA A 109 -9.68 2.73 -4.85
CA ALA A 109 -10.57 1.96 -3.99
C ALA A 109 -12.04 2.17 -4.38
N ARG A 110 -12.45 3.42 -4.57
CA ARG A 110 -13.82 3.73 -4.97
C ARG A 110 -14.16 3.15 -6.34
N GLU A 111 -13.25 3.24 -7.29
CA GLU A 111 -13.45 2.68 -8.64
C GLU A 111 -13.62 1.15 -8.60
N ASN A 112 -13.11 0.50 -7.57
CA ASN A 112 -13.22 -0.95 -7.39
C ASN A 112 -14.27 -1.35 -6.36
N GLY A 113 -15.13 -0.42 -5.97
CA GLY A 113 -16.23 -0.72 -5.05
C GLY A 113 -15.85 -0.85 -3.59
N CYS A 114 -14.65 -0.39 -3.22
CA CYS A 114 -14.21 -0.44 -1.83
C CYS A 114 -14.76 0.75 -1.05
N LYS A 115 -15.15 0.51 0.20
CA LYS A 115 -15.64 1.55 1.10
C LYS A 115 -14.56 2.13 2.00
N SER A 116 -13.43 1.45 2.14
CA SER A 116 -12.40 1.87 3.07
C SER A 116 -11.01 1.50 2.59
N LEU A 117 -10.04 2.20 3.15
CA LEU A 117 -8.63 1.84 3.06
C LEU A 117 -8.24 1.23 4.41
N ARG A 118 -7.51 0.13 4.40
CA ARG A 118 -7.05 -0.54 5.61
C ARG A 118 -5.54 -0.70 5.60
N LEU A 119 -4.98 -0.65 6.78
CA LEU A 119 -3.56 -0.86 6.96
C LEU A 119 -3.35 -1.64 8.25
N VAL A 120 -2.52 -2.68 8.17
CA VAL A 120 -2.08 -3.41 9.34
C VAL A 120 -0.68 -2.90 9.64
N GLY A 121 -0.57 -2.16 10.70
CA GLY A 121 0.68 -1.50 11.06
C GLY A 121 1.07 -1.71 12.51
N ARG A 122 2.28 -1.28 12.83
CA ARG A 122 2.77 -1.29 14.21
C ARG A 122 2.07 -0.20 15.02
N LYS A 123 2.11 -0.34 16.34
CA LYS A 123 1.56 0.66 17.26
C LYS A 123 2.04 2.08 16.96
N GLY A 124 3.30 2.24 16.58
CA GLY A 124 3.86 3.55 16.27
C GLY A 124 3.23 4.27 15.09
N TRP A 125 2.58 3.52 14.21
CA TRP A 125 1.89 4.09 13.04
C TRP A 125 0.60 4.82 13.40
N GLU A 126 0.01 4.51 14.55
CA GLU A 126 -1.26 5.12 14.96
C GLU A 126 -1.19 6.65 15.01
N ARG A 127 -0.12 7.20 15.60
CA ARG A 127 0.07 8.66 15.65
C ARG A 127 0.14 9.29 14.28
N PHE A 128 0.84 8.62 13.37
CA PHE A 128 1.01 9.09 11.99
C PHE A 128 -0.31 9.02 11.22
N LEU A 129 -0.96 7.88 11.28
CA LEU A 129 -2.17 7.63 10.50
C LEU A 129 -3.35 8.50 10.89
N THR A 130 -3.49 8.82 12.18
CA THR A 130 -4.61 9.66 12.64
C THR A 130 -4.52 11.10 12.12
N LYS A 131 -3.36 11.52 11.65
CA LYS A 131 -3.16 12.85 11.07
C LYS A 131 -3.48 12.92 9.58
N ILE A 132 -3.66 11.76 8.94
CA ILE A 132 -3.96 11.70 7.52
C ILE A 132 -5.47 11.75 7.33
N LYS A 133 -5.92 12.72 6.55
CA LYS A 133 -7.34 12.90 6.26
C LYS A 133 -7.64 12.49 4.82
N SER A 134 -8.78 11.83 4.63
CA SER A 134 -9.29 11.54 3.29
C SER A 134 -9.81 12.83 2.64
N SER A 135 -10.13 12.75 1.36
CA SER A 135 -10.74 13.87 0.64
C SER A 135 -12.10 14.29 1.24
N SER A 136 -12.79 13.38 1.93
CA SER A 136 -14.05 13.65 2.61
C SER A 136 -13.87 14.02 4.09
N GLY A 137 -12.64 14.14 4.57
CA GLY A 137 -12.35 14.57 5.94
C GLY A 137 -12.30 13.46 6.98
N THR A 138 -12.45 12.19 6.57
CA THR A 138 -12.34 11.08 7.50
C THR A 138 -10.87 10.74 7.76
N ALA A 139 -10.59 10.03 8.84
CA ALA A 139 -9.23 9.64 9.21
C ALA A 139 -9.16 8.14 9.43
N TYR A 140 -7.93 7.62 9.43
CA TYR A 140 -7.71 6.23 9.83
C TYR A 140 -8.04 6.09 11.32
N GLU A 141 -8.74 5.03 11.67
CA GLU A 141 -9.11 4.72 13.04
C GLU A 141 -8.75 3.27 13.36
N PRO A 142 -8.31 3.00 14.60
CA PRO A 142 -8.08 1.62 15.00
C PRO A 142 -9.39 0.82 14.92
N LEU A 143 -9.34 -0.39 14.37
CA LEU A 143 -10.52 -1.24 14.26
C LEU A 143 -10.59 -2.28 15.38
N TYR A 144 -9.55 -3.10 15.49
CA TYR A 144 -9.49 -4.19 16.46
C TYR A 144 -8.04 -4.66 16.59
N SER A 145 -7.79 -5.46 17.59
CA SER A 145 -6.48 -6.09 17.79
C SER A 145 -6.55 -7.57 17.48
N THR A 146 -5.47 -8.11 16.95
CA THR A 146 -5.31 -9.53 16.71
C THR A 146 -4.43 -10.11 17.82
N PHE A 147 -4.83 -11.24 18.37
CA PHE A 147 -4.05 -11.93 19.38
C PHE A 147 -3.71 -13.32 18.87
N GLU A 148 -2.47 -13.74 19.05
CA GLU A 148 -2.01 -15.03 18.56
C GLU A 148 -1.36 -15.82 19.69
N MET A 149 -1.65 -17.11 19.74
CA MET A 149 -1.00 -18.04 20.64
C MET A 149 -0.30 -19.11 19.81
N GLU A 150 1.02 -19.18 19.92
CA GLU A 150 1.77 -20.22 19.23
C GLU A 150 1.49 -21.57 19.87
N LEU A 151 1.20 -22.57 19.06
CA LEU A 151 0.99 -23.94 19.51
C LEU A 151 2.27 -24.73 19.29
N LYS A 152 2.78 -25.29 20.39
CA LYS A 152 4.00 -26.10 20.35
C LYS A 152 3.66 -27.57 20.45
#